data_5f196ab2e5e74da8959a7b2cf2a88f6e
#
_entry.id   5f196ab2e5e74da8959a7b2cf2a88f6e
#
_cell.length_a   1.000
_cell.length_b   1.000
_cell.length_c   1.000
_cell.angle_alpha   90.00
_cell.angle_beta   90.00
_cell.angle_gamma   90.00
#
_symmetry.space_group_name_H-M   'P 1'
#
loop_
_entity.id
_entity.type
_entity.pdbx_description
1 polymer ?
#
loop_
_entity_poly.entity_id
_entity_poly.type
_entity_poly.pdbx_seq_one_letter_code
_entity_poly.pdbx_strand_id
1 'polypeptide(L)'
;MDKKIKALFFDIDGTLVSFKSHRIPQSTVDALEQAKKNGVEVYISTGRPQLLITNLGQIEHLIDGYITTNGARCFVGNQVVSQHAILPEDVKKIIEAADRDDYPAIVVGEHHLAIHHYTDEVYEIFAKGLGVDCEIFLTDVNELGDEQILQVTPFCSVEQEALLMPTLSNCTSGRWHPAFTDITAADADKGKGLHAMADYLGLNIDETMAFGDGGNDISIVREAGIGVAMGNAGDNLKQVADYITTHVDENGVKNALLHFGVI
;
A
#
# COMPACT_ATOMS: atom_id res chain seq x y z
N MET A 1 -30.37 11.53 4.17
CA MET A 1 -29.37 12.44 4.80
C MET A 1 -28.12 12.31 3.97
N ASP A 2 -27.63 13.38 3.38
CA ASP A 2 -26.37 13.36 2.67
C ASP A 2 -25.27 13.00 3.70
N LYS A 3 -24.67 11.83 3.52
CA LYS A 3 -23.57 11.37 4.40
C LYS A 3 -22.39 12.28 4.16
N LYS A 4 -21.96 13.00 5.18
CA LYS A 4 -20.82 13.91 5.05
C LYS A 4 -19.54 13.09 5.17
N ILE A 5 -18.73 13.01 4.11
CA ILE A 5 -17.40 12.40 4.14
C ILE A 5 -16.50 13.18 5.11
N LYS A 6 -15.78 12.44 5.96
CA LYS A 6 -14.86 12.98 6.96
C LYS A 6 -13.42 12.53 6.75
N ALA A 7 -13.20 11.38 6.10
CA ALA A 7 -11.88 10.81 5.85
C ALA A 7 -11.77 10.27 4.43
N LEU A 8 -10.65 10.60 3.78
CA LEU A 8 -10.27 10.15 2.45
C LEU A 8 -9.06 9.23 2.54
N PHE A 9 -9.12 8.08 1.86
CA PHE A 9 -8.05 7.10 1.81
C PHE A 9 -7.58 6.94 0.37
N PHE A 10 -6.29 7.10 0.13
CA PHE A 10 -5.74 7.09 -1.22
C PHE A 10 -4.64 6.05 -1.36
N ASP A 11 -4.70 5.23 -2.40
CA ASP A 11 -3.51 4.57 -2.90
C ASP A 11 -2.55 5.60 -3.52
N ILE A 12 -1.27 5.22 -3.68
CA ILE A 12 -0.23 6.11 -4.18
C ILE A 12 -0.09 6.00 -5.70
N ASP A 13 0.37 4.85 -6.18
CA ASP A 13 0.89 4.66 -7.53
C ASP A 13 -0.24 4.40 -8.53
N GLY A 14 -0.49 5.35 -9.43
CA GLY A 14 -1.63 5.31 -10.35
C GLY A 14 -2.91 5.96 -9.80
N THR A 15 -2.94 6.32 -8.52
CA THR A 15 -4.06 7.00 -7.85
C THR A 15 -3.71 8.45 -7.52
N LEU A 16 -2.75 8.70 -6.64
CA LEU A 16 -2.21 10.03 -6.35
C LEU A 16 -1.09 10.40 -7.31
N VAL A 17 -0.14 9.48 -7.50
CA VAL A 17 1.06 9.68 -8.30
C VAL A 17 0.89 9.11 -9.70
N SER A 18 1.10 9.94 -10.71
CA SER A 18 1.05 9.53 -12.12
C SER A 18 2.24 8.65 -12.48
N PHE A 19 1.99 7.51 -13.12
CA PHE A 19 3.06 6.67 -13.71
C PHE A 19 3.84 7.38 -14.83
N LYS A 20 3.23 8.39 -15.47
CA LYS A 20 3.85 9.13 -16.58
C LYS A 20 4.77 10.23 -16.11
N SER A 21 4.36 11.01 -15.11
CA SER A 21 5.12 12.17 -14.61
C SER A 21 5.90 11.88 -13.34
N HIS A 22 5.62 10.76 -12.65
CA HIS A 22 6.13 10.40 -11.33
C HIS A 22 5.87 11.49 -10.26
N ARG A 23 4.78 12.25 -10.45
CA ARG A 23 4.39 13.36 -9.57
C ARG A 23 2.89 13.35 -9.35
N ILE A 24 2.46 14.00 -8.27
CA ILE A 24 1.04 14.25 -7.99
C ILE A 24 0.58 15.42 -8.88
N PRO A 25 -0.51 15.26 -9.68
CA PRO A 25 -1.06 16.38 -10.46
C PRO A 25 -1.43 17.56 -9.56
N GLN A 26 -1.15 18.79 -10.00
CA GLN A 26 -1.44 19.99 -9.20
C GLN A 26 -2.92 20.09 -8.83
N SER A 27 -3.82 19.66 -9.72
CA SER A 27 -5.25 19.63 -9.45
C SER A 27 -5.63 18.73 -8.27
N THR A 28 -4.87 17.65 -8.04
CA THR A 28 -5.05 16.75 -6.89
C THR A 28 -4.55 17.45 -5.61
N VAL A 29 -3.38 18.09 -5.65
CA VAL A 29 -2.86 18.87 -4.50
C VAL A 29 -3.86 19.93 -4.07
N ASP A 30 -4.33 20.75 -5.01
CA ASP A 30 -5.31 21.82 -4.75
C ASP A 30 -6.64 21.27 -4.18
N ALA A 31 -7.08 20.10 -4.67
CA ALA A 31 -8.31 19.46 -4.20
C ALA A 31 -8.15 18.91 -2.76
N LEU A 32 -7.01 18.31 -2.42
CA LEU A 32 -6.72 17.85 -1.06
C LEU A 32 -6.59 19.02 -0.08
N GLU A 33 -5.93 20.12 -0.47
CA GLU A 33 -5.91 21.34 0.34
C GLU A 33 -7.33 21.89 0.62
N GLN A 34 -8.22 21.84 -0.39
CA GLN A 34 -9.59 22.27 -0.21
C GLN A 34 -10.36 21.31 0.70
N ALA A 35 -10.18 20.00 0.57
CA ALA A 35 -10.78 19.01 1.45
C ALA A 35 -10.34 19.23 2.91
N LYS A 36 -9.06 19.47 3.15
CA LYS A 36 -8.55 19.83 4.50
C LYS A 36 -9.19 21.09 5.06
N LYS A 37 -9.37 22.15 4.24
CA LYS A 37 -10.07 23.38 4.65
C LYS A 37 -11.54 23.11 5.01
N ASN A 38 -12.17 22.11 4.38
CA ASN A 38 -13.53 21.67 4.70
C ASN A 38 -13.61 20.75 5.93
N GLY A 39 -12.46 20.45 6.57
CA GLY A 39 -12.36 19.61 7.77
C GLY A 39 -12.36 18.10 7.47
N VAL A 40 -11.96 17.71 6.25
CA VAL A 40 -11.84 16.31 5.84
C VAL A 40 -10.39 15.86 6.01
N GLU A 41 -10.19 14.71 6.64
CA GLU A 41 -8.87 14.12 6.88
C GLU A 41 -8.39 13.32 5.67
N VAL A 42 -7.06 13.22 5.52
CA VAL A 42 -6.40 12.58 4.36
C VAL A 42 -5.46 11.48 4.84
N TYR A 43 -5.69 10.26 4.38
CA TYR A 43 -4.94 9.06 4.72
C TYR A 43 -4.36 8.41 3.47
N ILE A 44 -3.19 7.82 3.61
CA ILE A 44 -2.55 7.01 2.56
C ILE A 44 -2.86 5.53 2.83
N SER A 45 -3.17 4.76 1.76
CA SER A 45 -3.37 3.31 1.84
C SER A 45 -2.59 2.62 0.71
N THR A 46 -1.42 2.09 1.02
CA THR A 46 -0.46 1.63 0.01
C THR A 46 0.10 0.23 0.30
N GLY A 47 0.54 -0.45 -0.77
CA GLY A 47 1.36 -1.66 -0.66
C GLY A 47 2.81 -1.37 -0.26
N ARG A 48 3.26 -0.12 -0.37
CA ARG A 48 4.63 0.26 -0.01
C ARG A 48 4.84 0.17 1.50
N PRO A 49 6.00 -0.36 1.96
CA PRO A 49 6.49 -0.12 3.31
C PRO A 49 6.72 1.37 3.56
N GLN A 50 6.58 1.82 4.81
CA GLN A 50 6.73 3.24 5.17
C GLN A 50 8.05 3.85 4.66
N LEU A 51 9.17 3.13 4.80
CA LEU A 51 10.49 3.59 4.37
C LEU A 51 10.64 3.77 2.84
N LEU A 52 9.76 3.14 2.06
CA LEU A 52 9.74 3.25 0.60
C LEU A 52 8.72 4.28 0.08
N ILE A 53 8.10 5.06 0.96
CA ILE A 53 7.22 6.17 0.58
C ILE A 53 8.05 7.45 0.46
N THR A 54 8.58 7.73 -0.74
CA THR A 54 9.48 8.86 -1.00
C THR A 54 8.90 9.90 -1.95
N ASN A 55 7.69 9.67 -2.49
CA ASN A 55 7.12 10.43 -3.61
C ASN A 55 5.91 11.30 -3.24
N LEU A 56 5.63 11.49 -1.94
CA LEU A 56 4.48 12.26 -1.44
C LEU A 56 4.84 13.68 -0.95
N GLY A 57 6.07 14.17 -1.15
CA GLY A 57 6.52 15.46 -0.63
C GLY A 57 5.64 16.67 -0.99
N GLN A 58 4.87 16.60 -2.10
CA GLN A 58 3.93 17.67 -2.48
C GLN A 58 2.75 17.81 -1.51
N ILE A 59 2.35 16.73 -0.81
CA ILE A 59 1.17 16.66 0.06
C ILE A 59 1.48 16.15 1.47
N GLU A 60 2.74 15.91 1.83
CA GLU A 60 3.14 15.35 3.12
C GLU A 60 2.51 16.09 4.31
N HIS A 61 2.44 17.42 4.21
CA HIS A 61 1.84 18.30 5.21
C HIS A 61 0.30 18.20 5.33
N LEU A 62 -0.36 17.49 4.41
CA LEU A 62 -1.80 17.26 4.41
C LEU A 62 -2.19 15.89 4.96
N ILE A 63 -1.23 14.96 5.09
CA ILE A 63 -1.47 13.57 5.45
C ILE A 63 -1.63 13.41 6.96
N ASP A 64 -2.72 12.81 7.40
CA ASP A 64 -3.05 12.58 8.81
C ASP A 64 -2.60 11.19 9.29
N GLY A 65 -2.48 10.19 8.42
CA GLY A 65 -2.02 8.86 8.79
C GLY A 65 -1.90 7.90 7.61
N TYR A 66 -1.55 6.66 7.89
CA TYR A 66 -1.13 5.69 6.89
C TYR A 66 -1.65 4.29 7.17
N ILE A 67 -2.03 3.60 6.10
CA ILE A 67 -2.17 2.15 5.97
C ILE A 67 -1.06 1.73 5.01
N THR A 68 -0.04 1.03 5.50
CA THR A 68 1.14 0.63 4.71
C THR A 68 1.24 -0.88 4.57
N THR A 69 2.07 -1.33 3.64
CA THR A 69 2.37 -2.76 3.44
C THR A 69 1.07 -3.57 3.30
N ASN A 70 0.16 -3.09 2.43
CA ASN A 70 -1.17 -3.68 2.19
C ASN A 70 -2.03 -3.89 3.45
N GLY A 71 -1.89 -3.02 4.47
CA GLY A 71 -2.64 -3.13 5.72
C GLY A 71 -1.89 -3.86 6.84
N ALA A 72 -0.65 -4.31 6.61
CA ALA A 72 0.15 -4.92 7.66
C ALA A 72 0.49 -3.93 8.79
N ARG A 73 0.54 -2.62 8.50
CA ARG A 73 0.73 -1.59 9.53
C ARG A 73 -0.13 -0.37 9.25
N CYS A 74 -0.93 0.03 10.25
CA CYS A 74 -1.75 1.25 10.23
C CYS A 74 -1.32 2.16 11.37
N PHE A 75 -1.12 3.47 11.11
CA PHE A 75 -0.67 4.41 12.14
C PHE A 75 -1.10 5.85 11.86
N VAL A 76 -1.19 6.64 12.94
CA VAL A 76 -1.47 8.08 12.95
C VAL A 76 -0.36 8.77 13.76
N GLY A 77 0.43 9.61 13.11
CA GLY A 77 1.65 10.14 13.73
C GLY A 77 2.57 9.02 14.20
N ASN A 78 2.88 8.97 15.50
CA ASN A 78 3.69 7.91 16.10
C ASN A 78 2.86 6.77 16.73
N GLN A 79 1.54 6.84 16.67
CA GLN A 79 0.65 5.85 17.26
C GLN A 79 0.34 4.74 16.26
N VAL A 80 0.78 3.52 16.53
CA VAL A 80 0.37 2.33 15.79
C VAL A 80 -1.07 1.99 16.16
N VAL A 81 -1.96 1.94 15.17
CA VAL A 81 -3.37 1.60 15.29
C VAL A 81 -3.58 0.09 15.20
N SER A 82 -2.99 -0.52 14.18
CA SER A 82 -2.98 -1.98 14.01
C SER A 82 -1.70 -2.44 13.34
N GLN A 83 -1.29 -3.68 13.63
CA GLN A 83 -0.12 -4.31 13.03
C GLN A 83 -0.33 -5.82 12.89
N HIS A 84 -0.01 -6.37 11.71
CA HIS A 84 -0.14 -7.77 11.35
C HIS A 84 1.19 -8.27 10.80
N ALA A 85 1.98 -8.92 11.64
CA ALA A 85 3.27 -9.47 11.26
C ALA A 85 3.14 -10.91 10.73
N ILE A 86 4.05 -11.30 9.86
CA ILE A 86 4.24 -12.70 9.45
C ILE A 86 4.76 -13.48 10.64
N LEU A 87 4.26 -14.71 10.83
CA LEU A 87 4.74 -15.58 11.89
C LEU A 87 6.24 -15.89 11.69
N PRO A 88 7.07 -15.91 12.76
CA PRO A 88 8.51 -16.17 12.64
C PRO A 88 8.85 -17.48 11.92
N GLU A 89 8.05 -18.53 12.15
CA GLU A 89 8.20 -19.82 11.46
C GLU A 89 7.92 -19.72 9.96
N ASP A 90 7.03 -18.84 9.51
CA ASP A 90 6.75 -18.64 8.10
C ASP A 90 7.83 -17.78 7.44
N VAL A 91 8.32 -16.72 8.12
CA VAL A 91 9.51 -15.97 7.68
C VAL A 91 10.68 -16.90 7.44
N LYS A 92 10.97 -17.80 8.43
CA LYS A 92 12.04 -18.78 8.31
C LYS A 92 11.88 -19.66 7.07
N LYS A 93 10.67 -20.19 6.79
CA LYS A 93 10.42 -21.03 5.61
C LYS A 93 10.63 -20.28 4.30
N ILE A 94 10.26 -18.98 4.25
CA ILE A 94 10.46 -18.14 3.07
C ILE A 94 11.96 -17.96 2.82
N ILE A 95 12.75 -17.66 3.85
CA ILE A 95 14.20 -17.50 3.73
C ILE A 95 14.88 -18.82 3.36
N GLU A 96 14.49 -19.93 4.00
CA GLU A 96 15.00 -21.26 3.63
C GLU A 96 14.67 -21.65 2.17
N ALA A 97 13.53 -21.21 1.64
CA ALA A 97 13.21 -21.40 0.24
C ALA A 97 14.09 -20.52 -0.67
N ALA A 98 14.37 -19.28 -0.26
CA ALA A 98 15.28 -18.39 -0.97
C ALA A 98 16.69 -18.97 -1.03
N ASP A 99 17.20 -19.51 0.09
CA ASP A 99 18.50 -20.20 0.15
C ASP A 99 18.55 -21.43 -0.75
N ARG A 100 17.52 -22.27 -0.69
CA ARG A 100 17.47 -23.53 -1.46
C ARG A 100 17.45 -23.31 -2.95
N ASP A 101 16.67 -22.30 -3.41
CA ASP A 101 16.37 -22.06 -4.81
C ASP A 101 17.19 -20.88 -5.38
N ASP A 102 18.10 -20.30 -4.58
CA ASP A 102 19.07 -19.25 -4.91
C ASP A 102 18.43 -17.99 -5.53
N TYR A 103 17.41 -17.43 -4.85
CA TYR A 103 16.82 -16.16 -5.25
C TYR A 103 16.87 -15.13 -4.11
N PRO A 104 16.96 -13.82 -4.45
CA PRO A 104 16.95 -12.77 -3.45
C PRO A 104 15.57 -12.57 -2.82
N ALA A 105 15.56 -12.00 -1.60
CA ALA A 105 14.36 -11.58 -0.94
C ALA A 105 14.56 -10.25 -0.19
N ILE A 106 13.59 -9.33 -0.28
CA ILE A 106 13.54 -8.15 0.57
C ILE A 106 12.69 -8.49 1.78
N VAL A 107 13.22 -8.22 2.97
CA VAL A 107 12.54 -8.44 4.25
C VAL A 107 12.23 -7.10 4.88
N VAL A 108 10.96 -6.85 5.15
CA VAL A 108 10.44 -5.61 5.70
C VAL A 108 10.16 -5.81 7.18
N GLY A 109 11.00 -5.23 8.03
CA GLY A 109 10.78 -5.13 9.46
C GLY A 109 9.92 -3.91 9.83
N GLU A 110 9.72 -3.69 11.12
CA GLU A 110 8.97 -2.55 11.65
C GLU A 110 9.67 -1.21 11.38
N HIS A 111 11.00 -1.20 11.39
CA HIS A 111 11.83 0.00 11.32
C HIS A 111 12.93 -0.07 10.28
N HIS A 112 13.29 -1.26 9.81
CA HIS A 112 14.36 -1.47 8.85
C HIS A 112 13.93 -2.39 7.71
N LEU A 113 14.68 -2.30 6.63
CA LEU A 113 14.57 -3.17 5.46
C LEU A 113 15.90 -3.94 5.33
N ALA A 114 15.82 -5.24 5.05
CA ALA A 114 17.00 -6.03 4.76
C ALA A 114 16.89 -6.72 3.40
N ILE A 115 18.03 -6.97 2.75
CA ILE A 115 18.08 -7.78 1.54
C ILE A 115 18.82 -9.06 1.85
N HIS A 116 18.13 -10.18 1.59
CA HIS A 116 18.72 -11.51 1.58
C HIS A 116 19.16 -11.83 0.16
N HIS A 117 20.42 -12.21 -0.04
CA HIS A 117 21.02 -12.50 -1.36
C HIS A 117 20.90 -11.33 -2.35
N TYR A 118 21.56 -10.20 -2.06
CA TYR A 118 21.57 -9.06 -2.97
C TYR A 118 22.11 -9.45 -4.36
N THR A 119 21.39 -9.09 -5.41
CA THR A 119 21.75 -9.31 -6.82
C THR A 119 21.59 -8.05 -7.66
N ASP A 120 22.24 -8.04 -8.85
CA ASP A 120 22.06 -6.95 -9.81
C ASP A 120 20.59 -6.81 -10.27
N GLU A 121 19.82 -7.90 -10.28
CA GLU A 121 18.39 -7.87 -10.61
C GLU A 121 17.59 -7.03 -9.62
N VAL A 122 17.84 -7.17 -8.33
CA VAL A 122 17.21 -6.33 -7.29
C VAL A 122 17.54 -4.86 -7.52
N TYR A 123 18.81 -4.54 -7.80
CA TYR A 123 19.23 -3.18 -8.11
C TYR A 123 18.51 -2.60 -9.35
N GLU A 124 18.47 -3.35 -10.45
CA GLU A 124 17.81 -2.88 -11.69
C GLU A 124 16.32 -2.63 -11.47
N ILE A 125 15.63 -3.49 -10.73
CA ILE A 125 14.19 -3.35 -10.50
C ILE A 125 13.90 -2.26 -9.46
N PHE A 126 14.53 -2.33 -8.28
CA PHE A 126 14.19 -1.42 -7.17
C PHE A 126 14.84 -0.05 -7.31
N ALA A 127 16.15 0.03 -7.55
CA ALA A 127 16.83 1.32 -7.65
C ALA A 127 16.48 2.04 -8.94
N LYS A 128 16.63 1.38 -10.11
CA LYS A 128 16.38 2.02 -11.40
C LYS A 128 14.91 2.03 -11.81
N GLY A 129 14.19 0.91 -11.58
CA GLY A 129 12.80 0.78 -12.01
C GLY A 129 11.83 1.52 -11.09
N LEU A 130 11.99 1.40 -9.78
CA LEU A 130 11.08 1.98 -8.77
C LEU A 130 11.65 3.22 -8.07
N GLY A 131 12.90 3.63 -8.36
CA GLY A 131 13.54 4.79 -7.77
C GLY A 131 13.79 4.66 -6.26
N VAL A 132 14.01 3.44 -5.77
CA VAL A 132 14.29 3.16 -4.37
C VAL A 132 15.78 3.33 -4.12
N ASP A 133 16.14 4.06 -3.06
CA ASP A 133 17.51 4.15 -2.58
C ASP A 133 17.89 2.83 -1.90
N CYS A 134 18.75 2.04 -2.54
CA CYS A 134 19.17 0.75 -2.00
C CYS A 134 20.16 0.86 -0.82
N GLU A 135 20.69 2.05 -0.51
CA GLU A 135 21.56 2.26 0.67
C GLU A 135 20.80 2.14 1.99
N ILE A 136 19.47 2.23 1.95
CA ILE A 136 18.63 2.07 3.16
C ILE A 136 18.47 0.60 3.61
N PHE A 137 18.89 -0.36 2.79
CA PHE A 137 18.73 -1.78 3.12
C PHE A 137 19.91 -2.29 3.94
N LEU A 138 19.60 -3.00 5.02
CA LEU A 138 20.58 -3.86 5.73
C LEU A 138 20.99 -5.00 4.80
N THR A 139 22.26 -5.39 4.86
CA THR A 139 22.83 -6.43 4.00
C THR A 139 22.72 -7.83 4.59
N ASP A 140 22.34 -7.94 5.86
CA ASP A 140 22.08 -9.20 6.57
C ASP A 140 20.71 -9.13 7.26
N VAL A 141 19.85 -10.09 6.95
CA VAL A 141 18.52 -10.24 7.57
C VAL A 141 18.61 -10.40 9.09
N ASN A 142 19.70 -10.97 9.61
CA ASN A 142 19.92 -11.11 11.05
C ASN A 142 20.07 -9.76 11.77
N GLU A 143 20.42 -8.68 11.06
CA GLU A 143 20.49 -7.33 11.62
C GLU A 143 19.12 -6.76 11.97
N LEU A 144 18.02 -7.33 11.47
CA LEU A 144 16.65 -6.97 11.88
C LEU A 144 16.38 -7.39 13.34
N GLY A 145 17.17 -8.31 13.91
CA GLY A 145 17.03 -8.74 15.31
C GLY A 145 15.64 -9.28 15.63
N ASP A 146 15.00 -8.70 16.65
CA ASP A 146 13.67 -9.11 17.13
C ASP A 146 12.53 -8.31 16.48
N GLU A 147 12.77 -7.56 15.39
CA GLU A 147 11.72 -6.83 14.70
C GLU A 147 10.63 -7.77 14.17
N GLN A 148 9.39 -7.34 14.29
CA GLN A 148 8.28 -8.04 13.63
C GLN A 148 8.40 -7.83 12.12
N ILE A 149 8.30 -8.91 11.36
CA ILE A 149 8.39 -8.86 9.90
C ILE A 149 6.99 -8.65 9.31
N LEU A 150 6.83 -7.56 8.59
CA LEU A 150 5.56 -7.13 8.02
C LEU A 150 5.34 -7.66 6.60
N GLN A 151 6.43 -7.86 5.85
CA GLN A 151 6.40 -8.36 4.48
C GLN A 151 7.71 -9.05 4.15
N VAL A 152 7.64 -10.06 3.31
CA VAL A 152 8.81 -10.59 2.59
C VAL A 152 8.49 -10.55 1.09
N THR A 153 9.42 -10.01 0.29
CA THR A 153 9.31 -9.93 -1.18
C THR A 153 10.35 -10.84 -1.82
N PRO A 154 10.06 -12.15 -1.99
CA PRO A 154 10.95 -13.08 -2.69
C PRO A 154 10.91 -12.85 -4.21
N PHE A 155 12.09 -12.83 -4.84
CA PHE A 155 12.26 -12.78 -6.30
C PHE A 155 12.18 -14.19 -6.89
N CYS A 156 11.01 -14.78 -6.77
CA CYS A 156 10.75 -16.15 -7.18
C CYS A 156 9.82 -16.21 -8.39
N SER A 157 9.86 -17.31 -9.14
CA SER A 157 8.92 -17.57 -10.23
C SER A 157 7.50 -17.90 -9.72
N VAL A 158 6.52 -17.88 -10.61
CA VAL A 158 5.14 -18.27 -10.27
C VAL A 158 5.06 -19.72 -9.77
N GLU A 159 5.88 -20.61 -10.33
CA GLU A 159 5.97 -22.01 -9.95
C GLU A 159 6.58 -22.18 -8.55
N GLN A 160 7.63 -21.40 -8.23
CA GLN A 160 8.25 -21.38 -6.90
C GLN A 160 7.29 -20.84 -5.84
N GLU A 161 6.58 -19.75 -6.16
CA GLU A 161 5.52 -19.19 -5.30
C GLU A 161 4.42 -20.23 -5.04
N ALA A 162 3.94 -20.92 -6.07
CA ALA A 162 2.91 -21.94 -5.94
C ALA A 162 3.34 -23.13 -5.07
N LEU A 163 4.64 -23.43 -4.99
CA LEU A 163 5.19 -24.47 -4.12
C LEU A 163 5.42 -23.95 -2.69
N LEU A 164 5.79 -22.67 -2.53
CA LEU A 164 6.08 -22.07 -1.22
C LEU A 164 4.79 -21.78 -0.42
N MET A 165 3.81 -21.11 -1.04
CA MET A 165 2.62 -20.61 -0.33
C MET A 165 1.86 -21.69 0.46
N PRO A 166 1.64 -22.92 -0.03
CA PRO A 166 0.96 -23.96 0.75
C PRO A 166 1.73 -24.43 2.00
N THR A 167 3.01 -24.09 2.14
CA THR A 167 3.83 -24.43 3.31
C THR A 167 3.71 -23.41 4.44
N LEU A 168 3.18 -22.20 4.13
CA LEU A 168 3.01 -21.11 5.06
C LEU A 168 1.67 -21.23 5.79
N SER A 169 1.65 -20.89 7.07
CA SER A 169 0.51 -21.14 7.95
C SER A 169 -0.54 -20.02 7.88
N ASN A 170 -0.09 -18.76 7.78
CA ASN A 170 -0.98 -17.58 7.83
C ASN A 170 -0.44 -16.44 6.95
N CYS A 171 -0.20 -16.74 5.68
CA CYS A 171 0.28 -15.76 4.71
C CYS A 171 -0.62 -15.68 3.48
N THR A 172 -0.57 -14.53 2.84
CA THR A 172 -1.11 -14.30 1.50
C THR A 172 0.00 -13.72 0.61
N SER A 173 -0.15 -13.89 -0.70
CA SER A 173 0.79 -13.32 -1.67
C SER A 173 0.06 -12.43 -2.67
N GLY A 174 0.76 -11.38 -3.14
CA GLY A 174 0.28 -10.47 -4.16
C GLY A 174 1.38 -10.19 -5.19
N ARG A 175 1.24 -10.76 -6.40
CA ARG A 175 2.19 -10.55 -7.50
C ARG A 175 1.72 -9.42 -8.39
N TRP A 176 2.46 -8.32 -8.40
CA TRP A 176 2.22 -7.18 -9.28
C TRP A 176 3.39 -6.93 -10.27
N HIS A 177 4.50 -7.65 -10.08
CA HIS A 177 5.65 -7.63 -10.98
C HIS A 177 6.03 -9.06 -11.37
N PRO A 178 6.46 -9.34 -12.60
CA PRO A 178 6.80 -10.72 -13.03
C PRO A 178 7.95 -11.35 -12.23
N ALA A 179 8.91 -10.55 -11.75
CA ALA A 179 10.11 -11.04 -11.06
C ALA A 179 9.88 -11.42 -9.59
N PHE A 180 8.85 -10.90 -8.92
CA PHE A 180 8.67 -11.09 -7.48
C PHE A 180 7.19 -11.11 -7.06
N THR A 181 6.94 -11.52 -5.83
CA THR A 181 5.65 -11.43 -5.14
C THR A 181 5.84 -10.84 -3.75
N ASP A 182 4.85 -10.10 -3.26
CA ASP A 182 4.82 -9.62 -1.88
C ASP A 182 4.05 -10.63 -1.02
N ILE A 183 4.71 -11.17 0.00
CA ILE A 183 4.10 -12.06 0.99
C ILE A 183 3.87 -11.28 2.27
N THR A 184 2.64 -11.24 2.75
CA THR A 184 2.22 -10.59 4.00
C THR A 184 1.42 -11.56 4.86
N ALA A 185 1.16 -11.21 6.11
CA ALA A 185 0.21 -11.97 6.92
C ALA A 185 -1.17 -11.96 6.25
N ALA A 186 -1.91 -13.07 6.31
CA ALA A 186 -3.25 -13.19 5.70
C ALA A 186 -4.28 -12.19 6.28
N ASP A 187 -3.99 -11.65 7.47
CA ASP A 187 -4.79 -10.59 8.08
C ASP A 187 -4.41 -9.19 7.62
N ALA A 188 -3.29 -9.01 6.92
CA ALA A 188 -2.91 -7.75 6.29
C ALA A 188 -3.76 -7.54 5.03
N ASP A 189 -4.65 -6.56 5.07
CA ASP A 189 -5.57 -6.20 3.99
C ASP A 189 -5.94 -4.72 4.11
N LYS A 190 -5.95 -3.98 2.97
CA LYS A 190 -6.25 -2.54 2.97
C LYS A 190 -7.65 -2.23 3.51
N GLY A 191 -8.65 -3.08 3.25
CA GLY A 191 -10.00 -2.91 3.75
C GLY A 191 -10.08 -3.12 5.26
N LYS A 192 -9.41 -4.16 5.80
CA LYS A 192 -9.28 -4.34 7.25
C LYS A 192 -8.54 -3.16 7.90
N GLY A 193 -7.49 -2.65 7.25
CA GLY A 193 -6.79 -1.44 7.68
C GLY A 193 -7.72 -0.22 7.73
N LEU A 194 -8.59 -0.04 6.75
CA LEU A 194 -9.61 1.00 6.75
C LEU A 194 -10.54 0.91 7.96
N HIS A 195 -11.06 -0.29 8.27
CA HIS A 195 -11.91 -0.50 9.43
C HIS A 195 -11.18 -0.19 10.74
N ALA A 196 -9.94 -0.67 10.90
CA ALA A 196 -9.12 -0.37 12.08
C ALA A 196 -8.88 1.14 12.25
N MET A 197 -8.61 1.84 11.15
CA MET A 197 -8.44 3.30 11.16
C MET A 197 -9.76 4.02 11.49
N ALA A 198 -10.88 3.63 10.89
CA ALA A 198 -12.19 4.22 11.16
C ALA A 198 -12.59 4.04 12.63
N ASP A 199 -12.41 2.84 13.19
CA ASP A 199 -12.68 2.55 14.60
C ASP A 199 -11.81 3.41 15.52
N TYR A 200 -10.51 3.52 15.25
CA TYR A 200 -9.58 4.36 16.02
C TYR A 200 -9.97 5.84 16.00
N LEU A 201 -10.42 6.34 14.85
CA LEU A 201 -10.83 7.73 14.65
C LEU A 201 -12.25 8.02 15.15
N GLY A 202 -13.00 7.00 15.55
CA GLY A 202 -14.40 7.14 15.94
C GLY A 202 -15.33 7.52 14.77
N LEU A 203 -14.99 7.09 13.55
CA LEU A 203 -15.76 7.33 12.34
C LEU A 203 -16.67 6.15 12.03
N ASN A 204 -17.86 6.42 11.49
CA ASN A 204 -18.61 5.39 10.79
C ASN A 204 -17.97 5.14 9.43
N ILE A 205 -17.97 3.90 8.98
CA ILE A 205 -17.42 3.54 7.67
C ILE A 205 -18.08 4.35 6.53
N ASP A 206 -19.36 4.67 6.66
CA ASP A 206 -20.12 5.51 5.74
C ASP A 206 -19.60 6.96 5.61
N GLU A 207 -18.72 7.40 6.51
CA GLU A 207 -18.08 8.71 6.49
C GLU A 207 -16.70 8.68 5.82
N THR A 208 -16.33 7.52 5.25
CA THR A 208 -15.05 7.29 4.56
C THR A 208 -15.23 7.25 3.04
N MET A 209 -14.18 7.65 2.31
CA MET A 209 -14.11 7.53 0.87
C MET A 209 -12.72 7.02 0.49
N ALA A 210 -12.65 5.96 -0.31
CA ALA A 210 -11.39 5.33 -0.71
C ALA A 210 -11.18 5.38 -2.22
N PHE A 211 -9.93 5.58 -2.62
CA PHE A 211 -9.49 5.68 -4.02
C PHE A 211 -8.42 4.65 -4.31
N GLY A 212 -8.51 3.98 -5.45
CA GLY A 212 -7.52 3.03 -5.90
C GLY A 212 -7.52 2.80 -7.40
N ASP A 213 -6.50 2.11 -7.90
CA ASP A 213 -6.40 1.69 -9.31
C ASP A 213 -5.93 0.24 -9.48
N GLY A 214 -5.33 -0.36 -8.46
CA GLY A 214 -4.76 -1.70 -8.46
C GLY A 214 -5.65 -2.81 -7.89
N GLY A 215 -5.22 -4.05 -8.05
CA GLY A 215 -5.91 -5.23 -7.51
C GLY A 215 -5.91 -5.30 -5.98
N ASN A 216 -4.88 -4.76 -5.33
CA ASN A 216 -4.76 -4.65 -3.88
C ASN A 216 -5.69 -3.60 -3.26
N ASP A 217 -6.34 -2.75 -4.09
CA ASP A 217 -7.32 -1.76 -3.65
C ASP A 217 -8.76 -2.29 -3.63
N ILE A 218 -8.99 -3.50 -4.15
CA ILE A 218 -10.35 -4.08 -4.24
C ILE A 218 -11.03 -4.12 -2.87
N SER A 219 -10.30 -4.51 -1.83
CA SER A 219 -10.86 -4.59 -0.48
C SER A 219 -11.23 -3.22 0.06
N ILE A 220 -10.33 -2.25 0.03
CA ILE A 220 -10.59 -0.93 0.60
C ILE A 220 -11.68 -0.17 -0.18
N VAL A 221 -11.70 -0.28 -1.51
CA VAL A 221 -12.72 0.34 -2.37
C VAL A 221 -14.10 -0.29 -2.12
N ARG A 222 -14.17 -1.61 -1.86
CA ARG A 222 -15.42 -2.30 -1.52
C ARG A 222 -15.93 -1.95 -0.13
N GLU A 223 -15.03 -1.81 0.85
CA GLU A 223 -15.36 -1.66 2.27
C GLU A 223 -15.61 -0.20 2.68
N ALA A 224 -15.14 0.78 1.93
CA ALA A 224 -15.35 2.20 2.21
C ALA A 224 -16.83 2.59 2.05
N GLY A 225 -17.24 3.66 2.72
CA GLY A 225 -18.58 4.25 2.55
C GLY A 225 -18.84 4.74 1.13
N ILE A 226 -17.79 5.18 0.42
CA ILE A 226 -17.77 5.45 -1.02
C ILE A 226 -16.46 4.91 -1.59
N GLY A 227 -16.54 3.91 -2.45
CA GLY A 227 -15.39 3.36 -3.16
C GLY A 227 -15.24 3.95 -4.56
N VAL A 228 -14.07 4.50 -4.86
CA VAL A 228 -13.76 5.15 -6.14
C VAL A 228 -12.65 4.40 -6.87
N ALA A 229 -12.93 3.94 -8.08
CA ALA A 229 -11.91 3.46 -9.00
C ALA A 229 -11.43 4.59 -9.90
N MET A 230 -10.10 4.72 -10.05
CA MET A 230 -9.51 5.64 -11.00
C MET A 230 -9.82 5.23 -12.44
N GLY A 231 -9.84 6.18 -13.39
CA GLY A 231 -10.08 5.89 -14.81
C GLY A 231 -9.07 4.91 -15.42
N ASN A 232 -7.83 4.91 -14.89
CA ASN A 232 -6.76 3.96 -15.25
C ASN A 232 -6.83 2.62 -14.51
N ALA A 233 -7.78 2.42 -13.60
CA ALA A 233 -7.92 1.16 -12.85
C ALA A 233 -8.24 -0.03 -13.76
N GLY A 234 -7.89 -1.22 -13.31
CA GLY A 234 -8.30 -2.47 -13.95
C GLY A 234 -9.80 -2.75 -13.83
N ASP A 235 -10.34 -3.55 -14.74
CA ASP A 235 -11.78 -3.83 -14.81
C ASP A 235 -12.31 -4.51 -13.53
N ASN A 236 -11.50 -5.33 -12.86
CA ASN A 236 -11.85 -5.99 -11.60
C ASN A 236 -12.11 -4.99 -10.47
N LEU A 237 -11.34 -3.91 -10.38
CA LEU A 237 -11.57 -2.85 -9.41
C LEU A 237 -12.78 -1.99 -9.79
N LYS A 238 -12.92 -1.64 -11.08
CA LYS A 238 -14.05 -0.87 -11.58
C LYS A 238 -15.40 -1.54 -11.34
N GLN A 239 -15.44 -2.89 -11.33
CA GLN A 239 -16.67 -3.66 -11.09
C GLN A 239 -17.16 -3.58 -9.63
N VAL A 240 -16.29 -3.29 -8.68
CA VAL A 240 -16.64 -3.24 -7.25
C VAL A 240 -16.77 -1.81 -6.71
N ALA A 241 -16.36 -0.81 -7.48
CA ALA A 241 -16.38 0.59 -7.08
C ALA A 241 -17.81 1.18 -7.23
N ASP A 242 -18.17 2.07 -6.32
CA ASP A 242 -19.41 2.86 -6.40
C ASP A 242 -19.34 3.91 -7.51
N TYR A 243 -18.14 4.40 -7.79
CA TYR A 243 -17.91 5.43 -8.81
C TYR A 243 -16.61 5.20 -9.55
N ILE A 244 -16.63 5.40 -10.87
CA ILE A 244 -15.44 5.41 -11.71
C ILE A 244 -15.16 6.86 -12.10
N THR A 245 -14.04 7.40 -11.62
CA THR A 245 -13.61 8.74 -11.97
C THR A 245 -12.74 8.75 -13.25
N THR A 246 -12.20 9.90 -13.63
CA THR A 246 -11.27 10.01 -14.78
C THR A 246 -9.87 9.53 -14.43
N HIS A 247 -8.99 9.45 -15.42
CA HIS A 247 -7.60 9.03 -15.27
C HIS A 247 -6.85 9.93 -14.27
N VAL A 248 -5.81 9.41 -13.61
CA VAL A 248 -4.97 10.18 -12.67
C VAL A 248 -4.43 11.47 -13.33
N ASP A 249 -4.05 11.42 -14.60
CA ASP A 249 -3.58 12.57 -15.40
C ASP A 249 -4.71 13.48 -15.90
N GLU A 250 -5.97 13.12 -15.67
CA GLU A 250 -7.17 13.84 -16.13
C GLU A 250 -8.00 14.38 -14.95
N ASN A 251 -7.32 14.81 -13.88
CA ASN A 251 -7.91 15.34 -12.65
C ASN A 251 -8.82 14.36 -11.89
N GLY A 252 -8.56 13.04 -11.96
CA GLY A 252 -9.44 11.99 -11.45
C GLY A 252 -9.85 12.19 -9.99
N VAL A 253 -8.90 12.45 -9.09
CA VAL A 253 -9.20 12.72 -7.67
C VAL A 253 -10.08 13.95 -7.51
N LYS A 254 -9.70 15.08 -8.12
CA LYS A 254 -10.49 16.32 -8.05
C LYS A 254 -11.92 16.13 -8.55
N ASN A 255 -12.09 15.43 -9.67
CA ASN A 255 -13.40 15.22 -10.28
C ASN A 255 -14.31 14.39 -9.37
N ALA A 256 -13.79 13.36 -8.71
CA ALA A 256 -14.56 12.58 -7.75
C ALA A 256 -14.93 13.40 -6.51
N LEU A 257 -14.00 14.18 -5.94
CA LEU A 257 -14.27 15.01 -4.77
C LEU A 257 -15.33 16.08 -5.05
N LEU A 258 -15.32 16.67 -6.26
CA LEU A 258 -16.39 17.59 -6.73
C LEU A 258 -17.72 16.85 -6.90
N HIS A 259 -17.73 15.65 -7.52
CA HIS A 259 -18.93 14.87 -7.76
C HIS A 259 -19.69 14.56 -6.47
N PHE A 260 -18.96 14.24 -5.40
CA PHE A 260 -19.55 13.91 -4.09
C PHE A 260 -19.68 15.13 -3.15
N GLY A 261 -19.37 16.33 -3.61
CA GLY A 261 -19.52 17.56 -2.81
C GLY A 261 -18.58 17.63 -1.60
N VAL A 262 -17.42 16.97 -1.68
CA VAL A 262 -16.38 17.04 -0.66
C VAL A 262 -15.64 18.38 -0.73
N ILE A 263 -15.47 18.90 -1.96
CA ILE A 263 -14.88 20.21 -2.25
C ILE A 263 -15.75 21.05 -3.15
#